data_b38ff3c8b2b761b1c2982a17474113b1
#
_entry.id   b38ff3c8b2b761b1c2982a17474113b1
#
_cell.length_a   1.000
_cell.length_b   1.000
_cell.length_c   1.000
_cell.angle_alpha   90.00
_cell.angle_beta   90.00
_cell.angle_gamma   90.00
#
_symmetry.space_group_name_H-M   'P 1'
#
loop_
_entity.id
_entity.type
_entity.pdbx_description
1 polymer ?
#
loop_
_entity_poly.entity_id
_entity_poly.type
_entity_poly.pdbx_seq_one_letter_code
_entity_poly.pdbx_strand_id
1 'polypeptide(L)'
;MEQYIVTAALPYANGPIHIGHIAGAYLPADIYVRYLKLLKKNVVFICGSDEHGAAITLRAKKEKKEPKDIIDFYHELNKKSFKDLNIDFDEFDRTSSKEHHENASNFFLK
;
A
#
# COMPACT_ATOMS: atom_id res chain seq x y z
N MET A 1 -16.36 16.72 -15.37
CA MET A 1 -15.20 17.16 -14.53
C MET A 1 -14.12 16.10 -14.63
N GLU A 2 -12.92 16.52 -14.90
CA GLU A 2 -11.77 15.61 -15.04
C GLU A 2 -11.40 15.05 -13.66
N GLN A 3 -11.30 13.73 -13.55
CA GLN A 3 -10.95 13.04 -12.29
C GLN A 3 -9.58 12.39 -12.45
N TYR A 4 -8.74 12.54 -11.44
CA TYR A 4 -7.40 11.96 -11.38
C TYR A 4 -7.38 10.84 -10.36
N ILE A 5 -6.82 9.70 -10.75
CA ILE A 5 -6.49 8.60 -9.83
C ILE A 5 -4.98 8.49 -9.81
N VAL A 6 -4.40 8.67 -8.64
CA VAL A 6 -2.95 8.53 -8.41
C VAL A 6 -2.71 7.28 -7.58
N THR A 7 -1.81 6.44 -8.06
CA THR A 7 -1.40 5.22 -7.37
C THR A 7 0.09 5.27 -7.06
N ALA A 8 0.50 4.57 -6.04
CA ALA A 8 1.91 4.29 -5.74
C ALA A 8 2.15 2.78 -5.70
N ALA A 9 3.38 2.35 -5.93
CA ALA A 9 3.77 0.95 -5.83
C ALA A 9 3.40 0.38 -4.45
N LEU A 10 2.77 -0.80 -4.41
CA LEU A 10 2.36 -1.41 -3.16
C LEU A 10 3.60 -1.89 -2.39
N PRO A 11 3.81 -1.41 -1.15
CA PRO A 11 4.90 -1.91 -0.32
C PRO A 11 4.66 -3.38 0.04
N TYR A 12 5.72 -4.19 -0.07
CA TYR A 12 5.65 -5.60 0.26
C TYR A 12 5.69 -5.79 1.79
N ALA A 13 4.65 -6.44 2.33
CA ALA A 13 4.46 -6.58 3.79
C ALA A 13 5.35 -7.66 4.43
N ASN A 14 6.62 -7.72 4.06
CA ASN A 14 7.64 -8.59 4.65
C ASN A 14 8.74 -7.82 5.40
N GLY A 15 8.63 -6.52 5.49
CA GLY A 15 9.61 -5.65 6.15
C GLY A 15 9.13 -4.21 6.26
N PRO A 16 9.87 -3.38 7.02
CA PRO A 16 9.58 -1.96 7.11
C PRO A 16 9.92 -1.26 5.80
N ILE A 17 9.19 -0.20 5.47
CA ILE A 17 9.62 0.74 4.44
C ILE A 17 10.86 1.50 4.92
N HIS A 18 11.70 1.93 3.98
CA HIS A 18 12.90 2.71 4.26
C HIS A 18 12.95 3.98 3.40
N ILE A 19 13.96 4.81 3.64
CA ILE A 19 14.12 6.11 2.95
C ILE A 19 14.11 5.98 1.42
N GLY A 20 14.66 4.90 0.86
CA GLY A 20 14.65 4.65 -0.58
C GLY A 20 13.24 4.42 -1.14
N HIS A 21 12.39 3.71 -0.42
CA HIS A 21 10.97 3.56 -0.78
C HIS A 21 10.25 4.92 -0.74
N ILE A 22 10.47 5.69 0.32
CA ILE A 22 9.83 7.00 0.50
C ILE A 22 10.25 7.96 -0.62
N ALA A 23 11.55 8.13 -0.84
CA ALA A 23 12.08 9.06 -1.83
C ALA A 23 11.80 8.63 -3.27
N GLY A 24 11.74 7.32 -3.53
CA GLY A 24 11.57 6.77 -4.88
C GLY A 24 10.13 6.70 -5.38
N ALA A 25 9.17 6.50 -4.49
CA ALA A 25 7.79 6.24 -4.88
C ALA A 25 6.76 7.09 -4.14
N TYR A 26 6.73 7.02 -2.81
CA TYR A 26 5.59 7.53 -2.03
C TYR A 26 5.60 9.05 -1.87
N LEU A 27 6.75 9.63 -1.59
CA LEU A 27 6.89 11.08 -1.47
C LEU A 27 6.64 11.80 -2.80
N PRO A 28 7.20 11.37 -3.95
CA PRO A 28 6.88 11.97 -5.24
C PRO A 28 5.39 11.91 -5.58
N ALA A 29 4.72 10.79 -5.30
CA ALA A 29 3.29 10.64 -5.53
C ALA A 29 2.48 11.59 -4.63
N ASP A 30 2.82 11.68 -3.35
CA ASP A 30 2.17 12.59 -2.40
C ASP A 30 2.34 14.07 -2.81
N ILE A 31 3.52 14.47 -3.22
CA ILE A 31 3.79 15.82 -3.73
C ILE A 31 2.90 16.12 -4.94
N TYR A 32 2.80 15.19 -5.87
CA TYR A 32 1.95 15.36 -7.06
C TYR A 32 0.47 15.47 -6.69
N VAL A 33 -0.01 14.63 -5.77
CA VAL A 33 -1.40 14.70 -5.26
C VAL A 33 -1.67 16.03 -4.60
N ARG A 34 -0.77 16.53 -3.76
CA ARG A 34 -0.89 17.85 -3.11
C ARG A 34 -0.94 18.97 -4.14
N TYR A 35 -0.11 18.90 -5.16
CA TYR A 35 -0.14 19.85 -6.28
C TYR A 35 -1.51 19.85 -6.98
N LEU A 36 -2.05 18.70 -7.32
CA LEU A 36 -3.38 18.57 -7.93
C LEU A 36 -4.48 19.15 -7.02
N LYS A 37 -4.42 18.86 -5.71
CA LYS A 37 -5.36 19.41 -4.73
C LYS A 37 -5.27 20.95 -4.65
N LEU A 38 -4.07 21.53 -4.70
CA LEU A 38 -3.88 22.97 -4.76
C LEU A 38 -4.51 23.61 -6.01
N LEU A 39 -4.46 22.90 -7.14
CA LEU A 39 -5.14 23.30 -8.38
C LEU A 39 -6.65 23.03 -8.36
N LYS A 40 -7.21 22.62 -7.23
CA LYS A 40 -8.62 22.27 -7.05
C LYS A 40 -9.11 21.17 -8.01
N LYS A 41 -8.22 20.27 -8.40
CA LYS A 41 -8.56 19.09 -9.20
C LYS A 41 -9.23 18.03 -8.31
N ASN A 42 -10.13 17.25 -8.91
CA ASN A 42 -10.70 16.08 -8.26
C ASN A 42 -9.69 14.92 -8.35
N VAL A 43 -9.03 14.61 -7.25
CA VAL A 43 -7.97 13.58 -7.18
C VAL A 43 -8.23 12.60 -6.05
N VAL A 44 -8.01 11.33 -6.34
CA VAL A 44 -8.02 10.23 -5.37
C VAL A 44 -6.64 9.59 -5.36
N PHE A 45 -6.06 9.43 -4.17
CA PHE A 45 -4.75 8.83 -3.94
C PHE A 45 -4.89 7.50 -3.23
N ILE A 46 -4.56 6.41 -3.91
CA ILE A 46 -4.74 5.04 -3.41
C ILE A 46 -3.43 4.26 -3.41
N CYS A 47 -3.27 3.42 -2.40
CA CYS A 47 -2.19 2.47 -2.26
C CYS A 47 -2.67 1.27 -1.43
N GLY A 48 -1.77 0.38 -1.06
CA GLY A 48 -2.07 -0.77 -0.20
C GLY A 48 -0.85 -1.62 0.01
N SER A 49 -0.95 -2.61 0.88
CA SER A 49 0.12 -3.59 1.12
C SER A 49 0.03 -4.77 0.16
N ASP A 50 1.16 -5.12 -0.46
CA ASP A 50 1.31 -6.40 -1.15
C ASP A 50 1.63 -7.49 -0.12
N GLU A 51 0.74 -8.47 0.03
CA GLU A 51 0.74 -9.38 1.18
C GLU A 51 0.82 -10.87 0.81
N HIS A 52 1.14 -11.17 -0.44
CA HIS A 52 1.30 -12.55 -0.90
C HIS A 52 2.73 -12.82 -1.37
N GLY A 53 3.13 -14.09 -1.34
CA GLY A 53 4.39 -14.55 -1.91
C GLY A 53 5.29 -15.33 -0.95
N ALA A 54 6.27 -16.02 -1.52
CA ALA A 54 7.16 -16.96 -0.82
C ALA A 54 8.01 -16.30 0.27
N ALA A 55 8.41 -15.04 0.08
CA ALA A 55 9.26 -14.36 1.06
C ALA A 55 8.57 -14.14 2.41
N ILE A 56 7.25 -13.91 2.41
CA ILE A 56 6.45 -13.81 3.65
C ILE A 56 6.42 -15.18 4.35
N THR A 57 6.17 -16.25 3.61
CA THR A 57 6.14 -17.61 4.16
C THR A 57 7.50 -18.01 4.74
N LEU A 58 8.60 -17.69 4.04
CA LEU A 58 9.96 -17.96 4.52
C LEU A 58 10.28 -17.18 5.78
N ARG A 59 9.89 -15.92 5.83
CA ARG A 59 10.06 -15.07 7.02
C ARG A 59 9.27 -15.60 8.21
N ALA A 60 8.02 -15.97 8.00
CA ALA A 60 7.17 -16.55 9.01
C ALA A 60 7.81 -17.81 9.63
N LYS A 61 8.31 -18.72 8.79
CA LYS A 61 9.03 -19.92 9.24
C LYS A 61 10.28 -19.58 10.06
N LYS A 62 11.07 -18.60 9.62
CA LYS A 62 12.28 -18.16 10.32
C LYS A 62 11.95 -17.55 11.68
N GLU A 63 10.89 -16.79 11.78
CA GLU A 63 10.44 -16.13 13.02
C GLU A 63 9.53 -17.02 13.88
N LYS A 64 9.20 -18.24 13.41
CA LYS A 64 8.28 -19.18 14.07
C LYS A 64 6.90 -18.55 14.32
N LYS A 65 6.39 -17.86 13.33
CA LYS A 65 5.08 -17.19 13.32
C LYS A 65 4.24 -17.67 12.15
N GLU A 66 2.95 -17.37 12.18
CA GLU A 66 2.09 -17.57 11.02
C GLU A 66 2.33 -16.45 9.98
N PRO A 67 2.17 -16.73 8.69
CA PRO A 67 2.28 -15.71 7.64
C PRO A 67 1.37 -14.52 7.88
N LYS A 68 0.18 -14.75 8.45
CA LYS A 68 -0.77 -13.70 8.79
C LYS A 68 -0.21 -12.71 9.82
N ASP A 69 0.50 -13.19 10.83
CA ASP A 69 1.10 -12.33 11.86
C ASP A 69 2.16 -11.39 11.26
N ILE A 70 2.91 -11.88 10.27
CA ILE A 70 3.92 -11.09 9.57
C ILE A 70 3.26 -9.96 8.77
N ILE A 71 2.27 -10.28 7.95
CA ILE A 71 1.61 -9.28 7.12
C ILE A 71 0.82 -8.27 7.95
N ASP A 72 0.14 -8.69 9.00
CA ASP A 72 -0.59 -7.80 9.89
C ASP A 72 0.36 -6.79 10.56
N PHE A 73 1.50 -7.28 11.07
CA PHE A 73 2.50 -6.42 11.71
C PHE A 73 3.08 -5.38 10.74
N TYR A 74 3.53 -5.81 9.54
CA TYR A 74 4.16 -4.88 8.60
C TYR A 74 3.17 -3.98 7.88
N HIS A 75 1.93 -4.42 7.68
CA HIS A 75 0.88 -3.53 7.19
C HIS A 75 0.68 -2.34 8.13
N GLU A 76 0.48 -2.61 9.42
CA GLU A 76 0.27 -1.54 10.41
C GLU A 76 1.51 -0.65 10.60
N LEU A 77 2.70 -1.26 10.62
CA LEU A 77 3.96 -0.52 10.74
C LEU A 77 4.15 0.45 9.56
N ASN A 78 3.95 -0.03 8.33
CA ASN A 78 4.12 0.78 7.13
C ASN A 78 3.05 1.86 7.03
N LYS A 79 1.80 1.53 7.33
CA LYS A 79 0.68 2.49 7.40
C LYS A 79 0.97 3.62 8.39
N LYS A 80 1.46 3.27 9.58
CA LYS A 80 1.88 4.26 10.58
C LYS A 80 3.03 5.13 10.07
N SER A 81 4.02 4.54 9.43
CA SER A 81 5.18 5.27 8.89
C SER A 81 4.77 6.30 7.84
N PHE A 82 3.84 5.98 6.95
CA PHE A 82 3.27 6.93 6.00
C PHE A 82 2.56 8.08 6.71
N LYS A 83 1.75 7.77 7.71
CA LYS A 83 1.04 8.76 8.51
C LYS A 83 2.00 9.71 9.24
N ASP A 84 3.05 9.17 9.83
CA ASP A 84 4.07 9.95 10.55
C ASP A 84 4.84 10.91 9.61
N LEU A 85 4.93 10.58 8.33
CA LEU A 85 5.50 11.41 7.27
C LEU A 85 4.48 12.34 6.58
N ASN A 86 3.24 12.38 7.07
CA ASN A 86 2.12 13.12 6.45
C ASN A 86 1.85 12.72 4.99
N ILE A 87 2.16 11.49 4.61
CA ILE A 87 1.74 10.91 3.34
C ILE A 87 0.35 10.33 3.55
N ASP A 88 -0.65 10.99 2.98
CA ASP A 88 -2.05 10.76 3.29
C ASP A 88 -2.77 10.16 2.08
N PHE A 89 -2.94 8.84 2.11
CA PHE A 89 -3.74 8.12 1.12
C PHE A 89 -5.22 8.27 1.43
N ASP A 90 -6.04 8.46 0.40
CA ASP A 90 -7.50 8.40 0.55
C ASP A 90 -7.95 6.97 0.87
N GLU A 91 -7.23 5.96 0.35
CA GLU A 91 -7.40 4.55 0.72
C GLU A 91 -6.05 3.83 0.77
N PHE A 92 -5.81 3.08 1.83
CA PHE A 92 -4.65 2.20 2.01
C PHE A 92 -5.12 0.81 2.44
N ASP A 93 -5.38 -0.04 1.45
CA ASP A 93 -5.96 -1.37 1.64
C ASP A 93 -4.90 -2.48 1.63
N ARG A 94 -5.33 -3.70 1.50
CA ARG A 94 -4.52 -4.93 1.62
C ARG A 94 -4.87 -5.91 0.49
N THR A 95 -3.86 -6.50 -0.15
CA THR A 95 -4.13 -7.55 -1.16
C THR A 95 -4.69 -8.84 -0.52
N SER A 96 -4.57 -9.00 0.80
CA SER A 96 -5.18 -10.11 1.55
C SER A 96 -6.60 -9.84 2.01
N SER A 97 -7.17 -8.66 1.75
CA SER A 97 -8.54 -8.34 2.13
C SER A 97 -9.54 -9.23 1.37
N LYS A 98 -10.67 -9.50 2.01
CA LYS A 98 -11.76 -10.28 1.39
C LYS A 98 -12.26 -9.60 0.12
N GLU A 99 -12.45 -8.29 0.18
CA GLU A 99 -12.92 -7.50 -0.97
C GLU A 99 -11.95 -7.56 -2.14
N HIS A 100 -10.65 -7.48 -1.88
CA HIS A 100 -9.64 -7.63 -2.93
C HIS A 100 -9.70 -9.01 -3.58
N HIS A 101 -9.80 -10.08 -2.79
CA HIS A 101 -9.92 -11.46 -3.30
C HIS A 101 -11.17 -11.64 -4.16
N GLU A 102 -12.31 -11.13 -3.73
CA GLU A 102 -13.56 -11.20 -4.49
C GLU A 102 -13.44 -10.42 -5.81
N ASN A 103 -12.90 -9.21 -5.78
CA ASN A 103 -12.72 -8.38 -6.97
C ASN A 103 -11.72 -8.97 -7.96
N ALA A 104 -10.58 -9.49 -7.48
CA ALA A 104 -9.58 -10.13 -8.31
C ALA A 104 -10.14 -11.38 -9.00
N SER A 105 -10.88 -12.23 -8.26
CA SER A 105 -11.53 -13.42 -8.80
C SER A 105 -12.58 -13.06 -9.86
N ASN A 106 -13.41 -12.07 -9.59
CA ASN A 106 -14.43 -11.60 -10.54
C ASN A 106 -13.80 -10.99 -11.80
N PHE A 107 -12.69 -10.29 -11.67
CA PHE A 107 -11.97 -9.73 -12.81
C PHE A 107 -11.38 -10.83 -13.70
N PHE A 108 -10.81 -11.88 -13.09
CA PHE A 108 -10.24 -13.02 -13.82
C PHE A 108 -11.28 -13.82 -14.61
N LEU A 109 -12.52 -13.91 -14.10
CA LEU A 109 -13.62 -14.66 -14.72
C LEU A 109 -14.33 -13.90 -15.87
N LYS A 110 -14.00 -12.65 -16.09
CA LYS A 110 -14.55 -11.83 -17.21
C LYS A 110 -13.74 -11.98 -18.48
#